data_43113f3e225538fd329cfc96d630c0f6
#
_entry.id   43113f3e225538fd329cfc96d630c0f6
#
_cell.length_a   1.000
_cell.length_b   1.000
_cell.length_c   1.000
_cell.angle_alpha   90.00
_cell.angle_beta   90.00
_cell.angle_gamma   90.00
#
_symmetry.space_group_name_H-M   'P 1'
#
loop_
_entity.id
_entity.type
_entity.pdbx_description
1 polymer ?
#
loop_
_entity_poly.entity_id
_entity_poly.type
_entity_poly.pdbx_seq_one_letter_code
_entity_poly.pdbx_strand_id
1 'polypeptide(L)'
;LDVNETLKDLKVKGIDGIRRIIIRNEPNEGYVIYSEGSNFEEVLKINGVDPYRTTTNDIQAVGRVLGIEAARNMIIQEAYNTLSEQGLNVDLRHIMLVADIMTVDGTIRAIGRHGVSKEKESVLSRAAFEITVSHLLTAARRGETDKLGGVAENIIVGQPVNLGTGAVELIMKRGKK
;
A
#
# COMPACT_ATOMS: atom_id res chain seq x y z
N LEU A 1 40.85 11.72 2.26
CA LEU A 1 39.76 11.28 1.35
C LEU A 1 38.41 11.82 1.77
N ASP A 2 38.07 11.87 3.05
CA ASP A 2 36.78 12.36 3.59
C ASP A 2 36.44 13.81 3.25
N VAL A 3 37.43 14.72 3.26
CA VAL A 3 37.19 16.14 3.01
C VAL A 3 36.77 16.42 1.57
N ASN A 4 37.31 15.70 0.60
CA ASN A 4 36.93 15.83 -0.79
C ASN A 4 35.51 15.28 -1.09
N GLU A 5 35.10 14.22 -0.41
CA GLU A 5 33.76 13.68 -0.52
C GLU A 5 32.75 14.62 0.14
N THR A 6 33.05 15.11 1.33
CA THR A 6 32.21 16.08 2.04
C THR A 6 32.02 17.39 1.28
N LEU A 7 33.10 17.87 0.58
CA LEU A 7 33.03 19.07 -0.26
C LEU A 7 32.19 18.87 -1.53
N LYS A 8 32.18 17.67 -2.11
CA LYS A 8 31.36 17.35 -3.29
C LYS A 8 29.88 17.28 -2.94
N ASP A 9 29.57 16.82 -1.75
CA ASP A 9 28.17 16.70 -1.27
C ASP A 9 27.66 18.01 -0.66
N LEU A 10 28.52 19.03 -0.53
CA LEU A 10 28.14 20.33 0.03
C LEU A 10 27.22 21.07 -0.95
N LYS A 11 25.99 21.31 -0.54
CA LYS A 11 25.02 22.07 -1.30
C LYS A 11 25.38 23.56 -1.31
N VAL A 12 25.63 24.11 -2.48
CA VAL A 12 25.90 25.54 -2.67
C VAL A 12 24.60 26.32 -2.94
N LYS A 13 23.69 25.77 -3.75
CA LYS A 13 22.40 26.37 -4.13
C LYS A 13 21.45 25.30 -4.65
N GLY A 14 20.13 25.50 -4.48
CA GLY A 14 19.11 24.58 -4.99
C GLY A 14 18.22 24.03 -3.86
N ILE A 15 17.42 23.02 -4.15
CA ILE A 15 16.51 22.38 -3.22
C ILE A 15 17.18 21.17 -2.57
N ASP A 16 17.05 21.01 -1.24
CA ASP A 16 17.57 19.84 -0.55
C ASP A 16 16.89 18.56 -1.05
N GLY A 17 17.67 17.51 -1.24
CA GLY A 17 17.16 16.22 -1.70
C GLY A 17 17.03 16.08 -3.20
N ILE A 18 17.22 17.14 -4.01
CA ILE A 18 17.23 17.07 -5.48
C ILE A 18 18.67 17.12 -5.98
N ARG A 19 19.12 16.07 -6.69
CA ARG A 19 20.48 15.94 -7.20
C ARG A 19 20.61 16.36 -8.66
N ARG A 20 19.63 16.01 -9.47
CA ARG A 20 19.67 16.20 -10.92
C ARG A 20 18.30 16.56 -11.48
N ILE A 21 18.29 17.36 -12.54
CA ILE A 21 17.08 17.74 -13.26
C ILE A 21 17.26 17.37 -14.74
N ILE A 22 16.22 16.76 -15.32
CA ILE A 22 16.14 16.41 -16.73
C ILE A 22 14.90 17.07 -17.31
N ILE A 23 15.05 17.85 -18.37
CA ILE A 23 13.94 18.49 -19.07
C ILE A 23 13.62 17.65 -20.32
N ARG A 24 12.35 17.20 -20.43
CA ARG A 24 11.85 16.49 -21.61
C ARG A 24 10.68 17.26 -22.22
N ASN A 25 10.58 17.17 -23.53
CA ASN A 25 9.42 17.70 -24.26
C ASN A 25 8.45 16.53 -24.53
N GLU A 26 7.33 16.52 -23.81
CA GLU A 26 6.28 15.52 -23.99
C GLU A 26 5.27 16.00 -25.04
N PRO A 27 4.83 15.14 -25.98
CA PRO A 27 3.98 15.55 -27.10
C PRO A 27 2.66 16.22 -26.71
N ASN A 28 2.10 15.87 -25.53
CA ASN A 28 0.80 16.35 -25.08
C ASN A 28 0.89 17.37 -23.93
N GLU A 29 2.03 17.49 -23.27
CA GLU A 29 2.17 18.25 -22.03
C GLU A 29 3.17 19.42 -22.12
N GLY A 30 3.96 19.46 -23.21
CA GLY A 30 5.01 20.45 -23.40
C GLY A 30 6.29 20.07 -22.64
N TYR A 31 7.00 21.07 -22.11
CA TYR A 31 8.23 20.81 -21.35
C TYR A 31 7.90 20.36 -19.94
N VAL A 32 8.30 19.13 -19.62
CA VAL A 32 8.17 18.53 -18.28
C VAL A 32 9.55 18.39 -17.66
N ILE A 33 9.64 18.69 -16.39
CA ILE A 33 10.87 18.62 -15.59
C ILE A 33 10.84 17.36 -14.74
N TYR A 34 11.76 16.46 -14.98
CA TYR A 34 11.99 15.27 -14.15
C TYR A 34 13.14 15.53 -13.19
N SER A 35 12.94 15.29 -11.92
CA SER A 35 13.96 15.44 -10.88
C SER A 35 14.41 14.09 -10.34
N GLU A 36 15.70 13.95 -10.09
CA GLU A 36 16.26 12.83 -9.36
C GLU A 36 16.39 13.22 -7.88
N GLY A 37 15.68 12.50 -7.02
CA GLY A 37 15.55 12.82 -5.60
C GLY A 37 14.12 13.24 -5.23
N SER A 38 13.83 13.36 -3.94
CA SER A 38 12.49 13.68 -3.45
C SER A 38 12.52 14.82 -2.44
N ASN A 39 11.88 15.93 -2.78
CA ASN A 39 11.50 16.98 -1.83
C ASN A 39 10.21 17.64 -2.34
N PHE A 40 9.11 16.91 -2.22
CA PHE A 40 7.83 17.29 -2.79
C PHE A 40 7.30 18.60 -2.19
N GLU A 41 7.47 18.80 -0.88
CA GLU A 41 6.98 19.98 -0.17
C GLU A 41 7.62 21.29 -0.65
N GLU A 42 8.94 21.31 -0.83
CA GLU A 42 9.63 22.50 -1.30
C GLU A 42 9.40 22.78 -2.79
N VAL A 43 9.27 21.71 -3.60
CA VAL A 43 8.99 21.85 -5.04
C VAL A 43 7.64 22.53 -5.28
N LEU A 44 6.62 22.19 -4.50
CA LEU A 44 5.28 22.81 -4.61
C LEU A 44 5.27 24.31 -4.26
N LYS A 45 6.24 24.78 -3.48
CA LYS A 45 6.36 26.20 -3.09
C LYS A 45 7.06 27.08 -4.14
N ILE A 46 7.62 26.49 -5.22
CA ILE A 46 8.37 27.22 -6.25
C ILE A 46 7.42 27.97 -7.16
N ASN A 47 7.67 29.27 -7.34
CA ASN A 47 6.92 30.06 -8.31
C ASN A 47 7.15 29.54 -9.75
N GLY A 48 6.07 29.19 -10.44
CA GLY A 48 6.09 28.68 -11.82
C GLY A 48 5.92 27.16 -11.93
N VAL A 49 5.91 26.43 -10.82
CA VAL A 49 5.53 25.00 -10.79
C VAL A 49 4.00 24.90 -10.66
N ASP A 50 3.39 24.07 -11.48
CA ASP A 50 1.97 23.77 -11.37
C ASP A 50 1.73 22.70 -10.30
N PRO A 51 1.14 23.05 -9.14
CA PRO A 51 0.95 22.10 -8.04
C PRO A 51 -0.06 20.99 -8.37
N TYR A 52 -0.98 21.22 -9.30
CA TYR A 52 -2.00 20.22 -9.68
C TYR A 52 -1.47 19.14 -10.63
N ARG A 53 -0.43 19.47 -11.39
CA ARG A 53 0.19 18.54 -12.36
C ARG A 53 1.49 17.93 -11.87
N THR A 54 2.03 18.42 -10.75
CA THR A 54 3.28 17.92 -10.15
C THR A 54 3.00 16.60 -9.42
N THR A 55 3.66 15.54 -9.84
CA THR A 55 3.57 14.20 -9.26
C THR A 55 4.93 13.75 -8.75
N THR A 56 4.95 12.79 -7.84
CA THR A 56 6.16 12.16 -7.31
C THR A 56 5.92 10.68 -7.10
N ASN A 57 6.93 9.85 -7.22
CA ASN A 57 6.86 8.42 -6.90
C ASN A 57 7.09 8.13 -5.39
N ASP A 58 7.39 9.15 -4.58
CA ASP A 58 7.52 9.02 -3.13
C ASP A 58 6.14 9.10 -2.45
N ILE A 59 5.52 7.95 -2.28
CA ILE A 59 4.18 7.81 -1.65
C ILE A 59 4.18 8.38 -0.23
N GLN A 60 5.28 8.23 0.52
CA GLN A 60 5.40 8.73 1.88
C GLN A 60 5.40 10.27 1.93
N ALA A 61 6.07 10.91 0.98
CA ALA A 61 6.06 12.37 0.85
C ALA A 61 4.66 12.88 0.50
N VAL A 62 3.95 12.21 -0.43
CA VAL A 62 2.56 12.55 -0.76
C VAL A 62 1.66 12.42 0.47
N GLY A 63 1.78 11.33 1.22
CA GLY A 63 0.98 11.11 2.43
C GLY A 63 1.20 12.16 3.52
N ARG A 64 2.44 12.66 3.65
CA ARG A 64 2.77 13.73 4.62
C ARG A 64 2.26 15.11 4.20
N VAL A 65 2.33 15.43 2.90
CA VAL A 65 2.03 16.78 2.38
C VAL A 65 0.55 16.93 2.01
N LEU A 66 -0.01 15.95 1.30
CA LEU A 66 -1.37 16.00 0.75
C LEU A 66 -2.37 15.11 1.50
N GLY A 67 -1.88 14.27 2.40
CA GLY A 67 -2.72 13.37 3.19
C GLY A 67 -2.89 11.97 2.60
N ILE A 68 -3.57 11.10 3.37
CA ILE A 68 -3.65 9.65 3.09
C ILE A 68 -4.45 9.31 1.82
N GLU A 69 -5.49 10.08 1.50
CA GLU A 69 -6.28 9.87 0.29
C GLU A 69 -5.48 10.15 -0.98
N ALA A 70 -4.63 11.18 -0.96
CA ALA A 70 -3.73 11.46 -2.07
C ALA A 70 -2.69 10.33 -2.24
N ALA A 71 -2.15 9.82 -1.14
CA ALA A 71 -1.23 8.69 -1.15
C ALA A 71 -1.90 7.41 -1.68
N ARG A 72 -3.16 7.15 -1.30
CA ARG A 72 -3.98 6.05 -1.83
C ARG A 72 -4.10 6.14 -3.35
N ASN A 73 -4.48 7.31 -3.87
CA ASN A 73 -4.63 7.51 -5.31
C ASN A 73 -3.29 7.36 -6.04
N MET A 74 -2.20 7.82 -5.42
CA MET A 74 -0.85 7.65 -5.95
C MET A 74 -0.44 6.18 -6.03
N ILE A 75 -0.73 5.37 -5.02
CA ILE A 75 -0.49 3.92 -5.04
C ILE A 75 -1.23 3.27 -6.21
N ILE A 76 -2.51 3.63 -6.41
CA ILE A 76 -3.33 3.10 -7.50
C ILE A 76 -2.71 3.45 -8.85
N GLN A 77 -2.32 4.70 -9.04
CA GLN A 77 -1.79 5.19 -10.30
C GLN A 77 -0.45 4.55 -10.65
N GLU A 78 0.48 4.49 -9.70
CA GLU A 78 1.80 3.87 -9.89
C GLU A 78 1.70 2.37 -10.18
N ALA A 79 0.85 1.66 -9.44
CA ALA A 79 0.61 0.24 -9.67
C ALA A 79 -0.04 -0.01 -11.05
N TYR A 80 -1.03 0.80 -11.42
CA TYR A 80 -1.68 0.70 -12.73
C TYR A 80 -0.71 0.98 -13.88
N ASN A 81 0.10 2.04 -13.77
CA ASN A 81 1.10 2.39 -14.78
C ASN A 81 2.11 1.26 -14.96
N THR A 82 2.65 0.73 -13.86
CA THR A 82 3.62 -0.37 -13.89
C THR A 82 3.04 -1.64 -14.55
N LEU A 83 1.80 -2.00 -14.23
CA LEU A 83 1.13 -3.15 -14.84
C LEU A 83 0.87 -2.94 -16.34
N SER A 84 0.44 -1.73 -16.71
CA SER A 84 0.19 -1.36 -18.10
C SER A 84 1.47 -1.37 -18.94
N GLU A 85 2.59 -0.88 -18.41
CA GLU A 85 3.90 -0.93 -19.07
C GLU A 85 4.39 -2.36 -19.30
N GLN A 86 4.04 -3.29 -18.39
CA GLN A 86 4.31 -4.72 -18.54
C GLN A 86 3.33 -5.46 -19.44
N GLY A 87 2.31 -4.77 -19.98
CA GLY A 87 1.28 -5.34 -20.83
C GLY A 87 0.27 -6.22 -20.09
N LEU A 88 0.18 -6.11 -18.76
CA LEU A 88 -0.77 -6.85 -17.94
C LEU A 88 -2.10 -6.11 -17.86
N ASN A 89 -3.16 -6.74 -18.33
CA ASN A 89 -4.51 -6.18 -18.25
C ASN A 89 -5.18 -6.63 -16.94
N VAL A 90 -5.10 -5.79 -15.92
CA VAL A 90 -5.72 -6.02 -14.60
C VAL A 90 -6.82 -4.98 -14.37
N ASP A 91 -8.00 -5.42 -13.92
CA ASP A 91 -9.09 -4.50 -13.58
C ASP A 91 -8.67 -3.58 -12.42
N LEU A 92 -8.90 -2.28 -12.60
CA LEU A 92 -8.55 -1.24 -11.63
C LEU A 92 -9.10 -1.51 -10.21
N ARG A 93 -10.24 -2.19 -10.11
CA ARG A 93 -10.88 -2.51 -8.82
C ARG A 93 -10.00 -3.39 -7.93
N HIS A 94 -9.21 -4.30 -8.51
CA HIS A 94 -8.28 -5.13 -7.73
C HIS A 94 -7.15 -4.29 -7.15
N ILE A 95 -6.64 -3.33 -7.92
CA ILE A 95 -5.59 -2.40 -7.48
C ILE A 95 -6.15 -1.48 -6.38
N MET A 96 -7.36 -0.97 -6.56
CA MET A 96 -8.04 -0.15 -5.57
C MET A 96 -8.21 -0.88 -4.23
N LEU A 97 -8.64 -2.15 -4.26
CA LEU A 97 -8.80 -2.95 -3.04
C LEU A 97 -7.47 -3.08 -2.26
N VAL A 98 -6.38 -3.29 -2.98
CA VAL A 98 -5.04 -3.38 -2.37
C VAL A 98 -4.64 -2.04 -1.75
N ALA A 99 -4.84 -0.93 -2.48
CA ALA A 99 -4.53 0.41 -1.97
C ALA A 99 -5.39 0.77 -0.75
N ASP A 100 -6.67 0.39 -0.74
CA ASP A 100 -7.58 0.59 0.39
C ASP A 100 -7.09 -0.10 1.66
N ILE A 101 -6.68 -1.36 1.54
CA ILE A 101 -6.14 -2.12 2.67
C ILE A 101 -4.82 -1.51 3.17
N MET A 102 -3.98 -0.98 2.27
CA MET A 102 -2.71 -0.34 2.65
C MET A 102 -2.90 0.97 3.41
N THR A 103 -4.03 1.64 3.24
CA THR A 103 -4.26 3.01 3.74
C THR A 103 -5.40 3.14 4.75
N VAL A 104 -6.12 2.06 5.05
CA VAL A 104 -7.34 2.05 5.89
C VAL A 104 -7.13 2.67 7.27
N ASP A 105 -5.96 2.52 7.87
CA ASP A 105 -5.66 3.03 9.22
C ASP A 105 -5.12 4.46 9.24
N GLY A 106 -5.17 5.17 8.11
CA GLY A 106 -4.62 6.52 8.00
C GLY A 106 -3.08 6.57 7.91
N THR A 107 -2.44 5.41 7.84
CA THR A 107 -0.98 5.27 7.63
C THR A 107 -0.71 4.37 6.44
N ILE A 108 0.39 4.63 5.73
CA ILE A 108 0.76 3.81 4.59
C ILE A 108 1.46 2.56 5.08
N ARG A 109 0.87 1.40 4.80
CA ARG A 109 1.40 0.09 5.22
C ARG A 109 1.85 -0.74 4.02
N ALA A 110 2.93 -1.47 4.20
CA ALA A 110 3.40 -2.43 3.20
C ALA A 110 2.49 -3.67 3.18
N ILE A 111 2.38 -4.34 2.02
CA ILE A 111 1.62 -5.60 1.88
C ILE A 111 2.37 -6.79 2.46
N GLY A 112 3.65 -6.66 2.75
CA GLY A 112 4.53 -7.75 3.18
C GLY A 112 4.20 -8.31 4.57
N ARG A 113 5.03 -9.30 4.99
CA ARG A 113 4.91 -10.04 6.27
C ARG A 113 4.82 -9.17 7.53
N HIS A 114 5.40 -7.98 7.49
CA HIS A 114 5.41 -7.03 8.60
C HIS A 114 4.35 -5.93 8.49
N GLY A 115 3.59 -5.92 7.40
CA GLY A 115 2.53 -4.96 7.12
C GLY A 115 1.13 -5.52 7.38
N VAL A 116 0.25 -5.36 6.39
CA VAL A 116 -1.18 -5.74 6.46
C VAL A 116 -1.42 -7.19 6.91
N SER A 117 -0.55 -8.13 6.50
CA SER A 117 -0.72 -9.56 6.84
C SER A 117 -0.56 -9.87 8.33
N LYS A 118 0.21 -9.06 9.07
CA LYS A 118 0.42 -9.22 10.51
C LYS A 118 -0.82 -8.88 11.33
N GLU A 119 -1.72 -8.07 10.80
CA GLU A 119 -2.86 -7.52 11.52
C GLU A 119 -4.18 -8.26 11.31
N LYS A 120 -4.16 -9.34 10.54
CA LYS A 120 -5.32 -10.21 10.46
C LYS A 120 -5.72 -10.69 11.85
N GLU A 121 -6.99 -10.59 12.19
CA GLU A 121 -7.53 -11.00 13.49
C GLU A 121 -7.29 -12.49 13.76
N SER A 122 -7.46 -13.33 12.74
CA SER A 122 -7.29 -14.77 12.84
C SER A 122 -5.82 -15.19 12.95
N VAL A 123 -5.52 -15.98 13.96
CA VAL A 123 -4.21 -16.61 14.19
C VAL A 123 -3.86 -17.58 13.08
N LEU A 124 -4.82 -18.40 12.64
CA LEU A 124 -4.63 -19.40 11.59
C LEU A 124 -4.38 -18.74 10.25
N SER A 125 -5.09 -17.66 9.93
CA SER A 125 -4.89 -16.91 8.70
C SER A 125 -3.52 -16.22 8.67
N ARG A 126 -3.06 -15.67 9.79
CA ARG A 126 -1.68 -15.13 9.90
C ARG A 126 -0.63 -16.21 9.73
N ALA A 127 -0.82 -17.35 10.39
CA ALA A 127 0.10 -18.46 10.34
C ALA A 127 0.19 -19.13 8.96
N ALA A 128 -0.91 -19.15 8.21
CA ALA A 128 -0.97 -19.71 6.87
C ALA A 128 -0.21 -18.86 5.83
N PHE A 129 -0.07 -17.55 6.07
CA PHE A 129 0.58 -16.67 5.12
C PHE A 129 2.11 -16.78 5.14
N GLU A 130 2.74 -16.54 6.29
CA GLU A 130 4.20 -16.67 6.47
C GLU A 130 4.56 -16.82 7.96
N ILE A 131 5.76 -17.35 8.23
CA ILE A 131 6.34 -17.48 9.60
C ILE A 131 5.40 -18.23 10.56
N THR A 132 4.85 -19.33 10.11
CA THR A 132 3.83 -20.14 10.78
C THR A 132 4.14 -20.44 12.25
N VAL A 133 5.35 -20.96 12.52
CA VAL A 133 5.76 -21.37 13.87
C VAL A 133 5.78 -20.21 14.86
N SER A 134 6.31 -19.06 14.44
CA SER A 134 6.40 -17.86 15.29
C SER A 134 5.01 -17.31 15.64
N HIS A 135 4.09 -17.28 14.67
CA HIS A 135 2.72 -16.85 14.91
C HIS A 135 1.97 -17.77 15.86
N LEU A 136 2.09 -19.09 15.68
CA LEU A 136 1.44 -20.08 16.56
C LEU A 136 2.04 -20.03 17.97
N LEU A 137 3.37 -19.94 18.12
CA LEU A 137 4.00 -19.83 19.43
C LEU A 137 3.59 -18.54 20.15
N THR A 138 3.51 -17.42 19.43
CA THR A 138 3.11 -16.15 20.02
C THR A 138 1.64 -16.19 20.46
N ALA A 139 0.76 -16.75 19.64
CA ALA A 139 -0.65 -16.93 19.99
C ALA A 139 -0.85 -17.86 21.19
N ALA A 140 -0.12 -18.98 21.23
CA ALA A 140 -0.15 -19.90 22.37
C ALA A 140 0.32 -19.25 23.67
N ARG A 141 1.41 -18.45 23.62
CA ARG A 141 1.92 -17.70 24.78
C ARG A 141 0.95 -16.64 25.30
N ARG A 142 0.16 -16.03 24.40
CA ARG A 142 -0.83 -15.00 24.73
C ARG A 142 -2.21 -15.55 25.06
N GLY A 143 -2.46 -16.83 24.80
CA GLY A 143 -3.79 -17.44 24.93
C GLY A 143 -4.80 -16.85 23.93
N GLU A 144 -4.35 -16.49 22.71
CA GLU A 144 -5.24 -15.93 21.70
C GLU A 144 -6.25 -16.98 21.24
N THR A 145 -7.51 -16.58 21.05
CA THR A 145 -8.60 -17.44 20.57
C THR A 145 -8.96 -17.05 19.14
N ASP A 146 -9.02 -18.01 18.21
CA ASP A 146 -9.46 -17.79 16.85
C ASP A 146 -10.97 -18.02 16.72
N LYS A 147 -11.70 -17.03 16.19
CA LYS A 147 -13.16 -17.10 16.02
C LYS A 147 -13.61 -17.84 14.76
N LEU A 148 -12.67 -18.25 13.91
CA LEU A 148 -12.94 -18.94 12.64
C LEU A 148 -13.94 -18.20 11.73
N GLY A 149 -13.85 -16.87 11.68
CA GLY A 149 -14.78 -16.03 10.90
C GLY A 149 -14.50 -15.98 9.40
N GLY A 150 -13.26 -16.26 8.98
CA GLY A 150 -12.84 -16.16 7.57
C GLY A 150 -12.89 -17.50 6.82
N VAL A 151 -12.50 -17.45 5.55
CA VAL A 151 -12.50 -18.63 4.66
C VAL A 151 -11.31 -19.54 4.95
N ALA A 152 -10.10 -18.96 5.05
CA ALA A 152 -8.87 -19.73 5.18
C ALA A 152 -8.84 -20.57 6.47
N GLU A 153 -9.26 -20.00 7.58
CA GLU A 153 -9.33 -20.65 8.90
C GLU A 153 -10.24 -21.87 8.88
N ASN A 154 -11.44 -21.70 8.32
CA ASN A 154 -12.43 -22.77 8.24
C ASN A 154 -11.95 -23.92 7.34
N ILE A 155 -11.27 -23.61 6.22
CA ILE A 155 -10.68 -24.62 5.35
C ILE A 155 -9.57 -25.39 6.08
N ILE A 156 -8.69 -24.70 6.82
CA ILE A 156 -7.62 -25.34 7.59
C ILE A 156 -8.15 -26.32 8.64
N VAL A 157 -9.22 -25.91 9.33
CA VAL A 157 -9.84 -26.74 10.39
C VAL A 157 -10.79 -27.80 9.81
N GLY A 158 -11.19 -27.70 8.53
CA GLY A 158 -12.12 -28.63 7.90
C GLY A 158 -13.59 -28.36 8.22
N GLN A 159 -13.94 -27.12 8.54
CA GLN A 159 -15.32 -26.69 8.79
C GLN A 159 -15.95 -26.03 7.57
N PRO A 160 -17.28 -26.03 7.44
CA PRO A 160 -17.97 -25.29 6.40
C PRO A 160 -17.76 -23.79 6.58
N VAL A 161 -17.61 -23.08 5.46
CA VAL A 161 -17.39 -21.63 5.44
C VAL A 161 -18.72 -20.91 5.60
N ASN A 162 -18.81 -19.97 6.54
CA ASN A 162 -20.01 -19.18 6.83
C ASN A 162 -20.18 -17.99 5.84
N LEU A 163 -20.08 -18.24 4.53
CA LEU A 163 -20.23 -17.25 3.48
C LEU A 163 -21.15 -17.77 2.37
N GLY A 164 -21.86 -16.87 1.72
CA GLY A 164 -22.80 -17.21 0.65
C GLY A 164 -23.93 -18.12 1.17
N THR A 165 -24.16 -19.26 0.50
CA THR A 165 -25.19 -20.23 0.91
C THR A 165 -24.88 -20.92 2.24
N GLY A 166 -23.63 -20.98 2.65
CA GLY A 166 -23.20 -21.54 3.96
C GLY A 166 -23.54 -20.64 5.16
N ALA A 167 -23.86 -19.36 4.91
CA ALA A 167 -24.32 -18.43 5.96
C ALA A 167 -25.82 -18.56 6.28
N VAL A 168 -26.56 -19.38 5.52
CA VAL A 168 -28.00 -19.56 5.70
C VAL A 168 -28.27 -20.81 6.52
N GLU A 169 -28.81 -20.63 7.71
CA GLU A 169 -29.26 -21.73 8.55
C GLU A 169 -30.74 -22.06 8.27
N LEU A 170 -30.99 -23.29 7.82
CA LEU A 170 -32.34 -23.75 7.50
C LEU A 170 -33.00 -24.42 8.74
N ILE A 171 -34.04 -23.78 9.24
CA ILE A 171 -34.82 -24.33 10.38
C ILE A 171 -36.16 -24.84 9.86
N MET A 172 -36.46 -26.11 10.15
CA MET A 172 -37.72 -26.73 9.79
C MET A 172 -38.86 -26.20 10.68
N LYS A 173 -39.85 -25.52 10.06
CA LYS A 173 -41.04 -25.06 10.78
C LYS A 173 -41.92 -26.25 11.17
N ARG A 174 -42.07 -26.50 12.44
CA ARG A 174 -43.00 -27.52 12.95
C ARG A 174 -44.43 -27.06 12.61
N GLY A 175 -45.11 -27.82 11.76
CA GLY A 175 -46.53 -27.56 11.46
C GLY A 175 -47.37 -27.61 12.74
N LYS A 176 -48.22 -26.57 12.97
CA LYS A 176 -49.26 -26.67 13.97
C LYS A 176 -50.22 -27.78 13.55
N LYS A 177 -50.41 -28.82 14.41
CA LYS A 177 -51.50 -29.75 14.31
C LYS A 177 -52.81 -29.03 14.63
#